data_bd75867d145b03fa771fc81bfd9ee4d8
#
_entry.id   bd75867d145b03fa771fc81bfd9ee4d8
#
_cell.length_a   1.000
_cell.length_b   1.000
_cell.length_c   1.000
_cell.angle_alpha   90.00
_cell.angle_beta   90.00
_cell.angle_gamma   90.00
#
_symmetry.space_group_name_H-M   'P 1'
#
loop_
_entity.id
_entity.type
_entity.pdbx_description
1 polymer ?
#
loop_
_entity_poly.entity_id
_entity_poly.type
_entity_poly.pdbx_seq_one_letter_code
_entity_poly.pdbx_strand_id
1 'polypeptide(L)'
;TSNFDCNKETNFWYVICDIPLEFKDYSLNTRSKIKRGLNHCAVRKMSLQDLLADGYKVYKSAFERYNTSQKIFTDHQFKESILQLTGKLEFWGVYFNDNLIGYSQNKIDDMTCEYSVIKFHPKYLTYYSSYALFYSMNRHYLNENNYKYVNDGSRSISHETNIQSYLIRKFQFRKSFCKLHIEYSTPIQLLIYLLYPIKGMLFKYQHQL
;
A
#
# COMPACT_ATOMS: atom_id res chain seq x y z
N THR A 1 5.58 15.99 7.69
CA THR A 1 4.19 16.47 7.81
C THR A 1 3.90 16.96 9.22
N SER A 2 2.92 17.82 9.37
CA SER A 2 2.40 18.28 10.68
C SER A 2 0.87 18.24 10.71
N ASN A 3 0.29 18.35 11.92
CA ASN A 3 -1.16 18.34 12.13
C ASN A 3 -1.83 17.11 11.55
N PHE A 4 -1.26 15.92 11.82
CA PHE A 4 -1.83 14.65 11.38
C PHE A 4 -3.27 14.50 11.91
N ASP A 5 -4.16 14.02 11.01
CA ASP A 5 -5.58 13.81 11.26
C ASP A 5 -6.35 15.08 11.65
N CYS A 6 -6.02 16.21 11.02
CA CYS A 6 -6.74 17.45 11.27
C CYS A 6 -8.12 17.44 10.62
N ASN A 7 -9.08 18.13 11.28
CA ASN A 7 -10.47 18.22 10.80
C ASN A 7 -10.64 19.05 9.51
N LYS A 8 -9.62 19.85 9.17
CA LYS A 8 -9.68 20.69 7.96
C LYS A 8 -9.13 19.90 6.76
N GLU A 9 -9.91 19.84 5.70
CA GLU A 9 -9.47 19.26 4.44
C GLU A 9 -8.26 20.03 3.87
N THR A 10 -7.22 19.29 3.51
CA THR A 10 -5.98 19.80 2.93
C THR A 10 -5.66 19.07 1.62
N ASN A 11 -4.68 19.55 0.89
CA ASN A 11 -4.22 18.90 -0.34
C ASN A 11 -3.36 17.67 -0.10
N PHE A 12 -3.06 17.31 1.14
CA PHE A 12 -2.25 16.15 1.47
C PHE A 12 -2.87 15.35 2.61
N TRP A 13 -2.88 14.03 2.49
CA TRP A 13 -3.48 13.10 3.45
C TRP A 13 -2.79 11.75 3.45
N TYR A 14 -3.01 10.99 4.50
CA TYR A 14 -2.80 9.55 4.57
C TYR A 14 -4.13 8.81 4.42
N VAL A 15 -4.09 7.56 4.00
CA VAL A 15 -5.29 6.71 3.91
C VAL A 15 -5.23 5.70 5.05
N ILE A 16 -6.08 5.90 6.06
CA ILE A 16 -6.08 5.12 7.30
C ILE A 16 -7.41 4.39 7.53
N CYS A 17 -7.35 3.31 8.31
CA CYS A 17 -8.51 2.70 8.95
C CYS A 17 -8.25 2.61 10.45
N ASP A 18 -9.10 3.27 11.24
CA ASP A 18 -9.03 3.39 12.70
C ASP A 18 -10.27 2.83 13.39
N ILE A 19 -11.09 2.08 12.65
CA ILE A 19 -12.31 1.47 13.15
C ILE A 19 -12.15 -0.06 13.11
N PRO A 20 -12.28 -0.77 14.25
CA PRO A 20 -12.32 -2.22 14.28
C PRO A 20 -13.66 -2.72 13.71
N LEU A 21 -13.65 -3.14 12.45
CA LEU A 21 -14.85 -3.60 11.75
C LEU A 21 -15.05 -5.10 11.93
N GLU A 22 -16.27 -5.49 12.30
CA GLU A 22 -16.71 -6.86 12.26
C GLU A 22 -17.16 -7.25 10.83
N PHE A 23 -17.19 -8.54 10.53
CA PHE A 23 -17.59 -9.02 9.20
C PHE A 23 -18.96 -8.44 8.74
N LYS A 24 -19.91 -8.29 9.67
CA LYS A 24 -21.25 -7.75 9.39
C LYS A 24 -21.28 -6.28 8.96
N ASP A 25 -20.24 -5.50 9.33
CA ASP A 25 -20.16 -4.05 9.09
C ASP A 25 -19.74 -3.71 7.65
N TYR A 26 -19.22 -4.69 6.92
CA TYR A 26 -18.94 -4.53 5.49
C TYR A 26 -20.20 -4.62 4.64
N SER A 27 -20.23 -3.95 3.49
CA SER A 27 -21.33 -4.06 2.52
C SER A 27 -21.52 -5.51 2.06
N LEU A 28 -22.75 -5.88 1.68
CA LEU A 28 -23.09 -7.22 1.18
C LEU A 28 -22.13 -7.71 0.08
N ASN A 29 -21.83 -6.84 -0.88
CA ASN A 29 -20.88 -7.15 -1.97
C ASN A 29 -19.46 -7.41 -1.43
N THR A 30 -18.99 -6.58 -0.50
CA THR A 30 -17.65 -6.76 0.11
C THR A 30 -17.60 -8.05 0.93
N ARG A 31 -18.62 -8.33 1.74
CA ARG A 31 -18.73 -9.59 2.51
C ARG A 31 -18.68 -10.82 1.62
N SER A 32 -19.45 -10.82 0.53
CA SER A 32 -19.44 -11.92 -0.43
C SER A 32 -18.03 -12.17 -0.99
N LYS A 33 -17.29 -11.11 -1.34
CA LYS A 33 -15.93 -11.22 -1.87
C LYS A 33 -14.92 -11.65 -0.81
N ILE A 34 -15.03 -11.13 0.41
CA ILE A 34 -14.20 -11.59 1.55
C ILE A 34 -14.43 -13.09 1.77
N LYS A 35 -15.69 -13.54 1.89
CA LYS A 35 -16.02 -14.95 2.08
C LYS A 35 -15.45 -15.85 0.98
N ARG A 36 -15.61 -15.42 -0.30
CA ARG A 36 -15.04 -16.16 -1.43
C ARG A 36 -13.51 -16.18 -1.40
N GLY A 37 -12.88 -15.05 -1.06
CA GLY A 37 -11.44 -14.96 -0.91
C GLY A 37 -10.91 -15.92 0.17
N LEU A 38 -11.52 -15.92 1.35
CA LEU A 38 -11.14 -16.80 2.46
C LEU A 38 -11.43 -18.29 2.18
N ASN A 39 -12.42 -18.60 1.34
CA ASN A 39 -12.69 -19.99 0.93
C ASN A 39 -11.65 -20.53 -0.06
N HIS A 40 -11.02 -19.66 -0.85
CA HIS A 40 -10.03 -20.05 -1.86
C HIS A 40 -8.59 -19.89 -1.38
N CYS A 41 -8.33 -18.92 -0.50
CA CYS A 41 -6.99 -18.53 -0.11
C CYS A 41 -6.78 -18.65 1.40
N ALA A 42 -5.67 -19.26 1.80
CA ALA A 42 -5.18 -19.14 3.17
C ALA A 42 -4.39 -17.85 3.33
N VAL A 43 -4.68 -17.09 4.39
CA VAL A 43 -3.94 -15.86 4.73
C VAL A 43 -3.30 -16.03 6.10
N ARG A 44 -1.99 -15.83 6.18
CA ARG A 44 -1.23 -15.98 7.42
C ARG A 44 0.01 -15.11 7.47
N LYS A 45 0.51 -14.83 8.66
CA LYS A 45 1.85 -14.27 8.82
C LYS A 45 2.86 -15.24 8.23
N MET A 46 3.91 -14.69 7.65
CA MET A 46 5.01 -15.45 7.07
C MET A 46 6.35 -14.95 7.61
N SER A 47 7.36 -15.79 7.56
CA SER A 47 8.70 -15.40 7.96
C SER A 47 9.40 -14.59 6.85
N LEU A 48 10.47 -13.87 7.23
CA LEU A 48 11.35 -13.23 6.26
C LEU A 48 11.94 -14.26 5.28
N GLN A 49 12.30 -15.44 5.77
CA GLN A 49 12.87 -16.52 4.97
C GLN A 49 11.89 -16.99 3.88
N ASP A 50 10.62 -17.16 4.23
CA ASP A 50 9.57 -17.53 3.26
C ASP A 50 9.40 -16.45 2.19
N LEU A 51 9.42 -15.17 2.58
CA LEU A 51 9.34 -14.07 1.64
C LEU A 51 10.53 -14.04 0.68
N LEU A 52 11.76 -14.25 1.20
CA LEU A 52 12.96 -14.31 0.39
C LEU A 52 12.97 -15.53 -0.56
N ALA A 53 12.35 -16.65 -0.16
CA ALA A 53 12.27 -17.86 -0.99
C ALA A 53 11.24 -17.72 -2.12
N ASP A 54 10.01 -17.26 -1.82
CA ASP A 54 8.88 -17.35 -2.73
C ASP A 54 8.37 -15.99 -3.24
N GLY A 55 8.71 -14.89 -2.56
CA GLY A 55 8.17 -13.56 -2.84
C GLY A 55 8.53 -13.01 -4.21
N TYR A 56 9.72 -13.34 -4.73
CA TYR A 56 10.18 -12.83 -6.02
C TYR A 56 9.25 -13.22 -7.19
N LYS A 57 8.71 -14.43 -7.20
CA LYS A 57 7.78 -14.88 -8.25
C LYS A 57 6.51 -13.99 -8.27
N VAL A 58 5.97 -13.68 -7.10
CA VAL A 58 4.81 -12.81 -6.96
C VAL A 58 5.16 -11.37 -7.36
N TYR A 59 6.31 -10.86 -6.89
CA TYR A 59 6.82 -9.54 -7.24
C TYR A 59 6.93 -9.37 -8.76
N LYS A 60 7.64 -10.27 -9.43
CA LYS A 60 7.85 -10.24 -10.88
C LYS A 60 6.52 -10.26 -11.63
N SER A 61 5.62 -11.20 -11.30
CA SER A 61 4.31 -11.31 -11.94
C SER A 61 3.42 -10.09 -11.74
N ALA A 62 3.52 -9.42 -10.57
CA ALA A 62 2.79 -8.18 -10.32
C ALA A 62 3.30 -7.05 -11.22
N PHE A 63 4.62 -6.94 -11.40
CA PHE A 63 5.24 -5.89 -12.22
C PHE A 63 4.98 -6.06 -13.72
N GLU A 64 4.90 -7.29 -14.22
CA GLU A 64 4.57 -7.56 -15.64
C GLU A 64 3.23 -6.94 -16.07
N ARG A 65 2.35 -6.67 -15.11
CA ARG A 65 1.06 -6.01 -15.35
C ARG A 65 1.14 -4.48 -15.32
N TYR A 66 2.17 -3.91 -14.69
CA TYR A 66 2.26 -2.46 -14.57
C TYR A 66 2.79 -1.85 -15.88
N ASN A 67 2.05 -0.89 -16.41
CA ASN A 67 2.57 -0.03 -17.47
C ASN A 67 3.51 1.01 -16.84
N THR A 68 4.75 0.63 -16.61
CA THR A 68 5.75 1.47 -15.94
C THR A 68 7.09 1.37 -16.65
N SER A 69 7.81 2.48 -16.70
CA SER A 69 9.20 2.52 -17.16
C SER A 69 10.20 2.04 -16.11
N GLN A 70 9.75 1.71 -14.90
CA GLN A 70 10.63 1.22 -13.84
C GLN A 70 11.17 -0.17 -14.20
N LYS A 71 12.48 -0.33 -14.04
CA LYS A 71 13.14 -1.61 -14.25
C LYS A 71 12.75 -2.61 -13.16
N ILE A 72 12.32 -3.79 -13.56
CA ILE A 72 12.04 -4.90 -12.63
C ILE A 72 13.34 -5.36 -11.99
N PHE A 73 13.35 -5.53 -10.68
CA PHE A 73 14.49 -6.08 -9.95
C PHE A 73 14.77 -7.52 -10.38
N THR A 74 16.03 -7.91 -10.37
CA THR A 74 16.42 -9.32 -10.37
C THR A 74 16.08 -9.96 -9.02
N ASP A 75 16.09 -11.29 -8.93
CA ASP A 75 15.87 -12.00 -7.66
C ASP A 75 16.84 -11.54 -6.57
N HIS A 76 18.12 -11.35 -6.91
CA HIS A 76 19.13 -10.84 -5.99
C HIS A 76 18.79 -9.43 -5.50
N GLN A 77 18.49 -8.50 -6.40
CA GLN A 77 18.10 -7.13 -6.03
C GLN A 77 16.82 -7.07 -5.19
N PHE A 78 15.85 -7.94 -5.48
CA PHE A 78 14.65 -8.06 -4.67
C PHE A 78 14.98 -8.48 -3.24
N LYS A 79 15.80 -9.51 -3.06
CA LYS A 79 16.26 -9.98 -1.74
C LYS A 79 17.04 -8.91 -0.99
N GLU A 80 17.98 -8.26 -1.66
CA GLU A 80 18.75 -7.14 -1.07
C GLU A 80 17.83 -6.00 -0.62
N SER A 81 16.83 -5.63 -1.43
CA SER A 81 15.88 -4.56 -1.08
C SER A 81 15.08 -4.87 0.18
N ILE A 82 14.78 -6.13 0.44
CA ILE A 82 14.08 -6.56 1.65
C ILE A 82 15.02 -6.59 2.85
N LEU A 83 16.26 -7.10 2.67
CA LEU A 83 17.25 -7.18 3.75
C LEU A 83 17.74 -5.82 4.24
N GLN A 84 17.64 -4.78 3.39
CA GLN A 84 17.99 -3.40 3.75
C GLN A 84 16.88 -2.68 4.53
N LEU A 85 15.67 -3.26 4.63
CA LEU A 85 14.59 -2.65 5.38
C LEU A 85 14.93 -2.60 6.87
N THR A 86 14.62 -1.47 7.50
CA THR A 86 14.87 -1.22 8.92
C THR A 86 13.55 -1.06 9.68
N GLY A 87 13.60 -1.25 10.99
CA GLY A 87 12.45 -1.16 11.87
C GLY A 87 11.76 -2.50 12.12
N LYS A 88 10.67 -2.44 12.85
CA LYS A 88 9.85 -3.63 13.13
C LYS A 88 8.97 -3.94 11.93
N LEU A 89 9.23 -5.07 11.29
CA LEU A 89 8.52 -5.52 10.09
C LEU A 89 7.72 -6.78 10.39
N GLU A 90 6.54 -6.85 9.80
CA GLU A 90 5.71 -8.06 9.76
C GLU A 90 5.34 -8.36 8.30
N PHE A 91 5.40 -9.63 7.96
CA PHE A 91 5.07 -10.10 6.61
C PHE A 91 3.83 -10.97 6.64
N TRP A 92 3.00 -10.80 5.64
CA TRP A 92 1.78 -11.59 5.44
C TRP A 92 1.78 -12.24 4.07
N GLY A 93 1.42 -13.51 4.03
CA GLY A 93 1.29 -14.27 2.79
C GLY A 93 -0.15 -14.64 2.50
N VAL A 94 -0.50 -14.65 1.23
CA VAL A 94 -1.73 -15.22 0.69
C VAL A 94 -1.36 -16.44 -0.11
N TYR A 95 -1.96 -17.58 0.20
CA TYR A 95 -1.63 -18.86 -0.38
C TYR A 95 -2.85 -19.48 -1.08
N PHE A 96 -2.61 -20.09 -2.23
CA PHE A 96 -3.56 -20.91 -2.95
C PHE A 96 -2.91 -22.27 -3.23
N ASN A 97 -3.48 -23.35 -2.69
CA ASN A 97 -2.87 -24.69 -2.74
C ASN A 97 -1.38 -24.65 -2.34
N ASP A 98 -1.08 -24.06 -1.18
CA ASP A 98 0.25 -23.85 -0.58
C ASP A 98 1.24 -23.01 -1.41
N ASN A 99 0.85 -22.53 -2.56
CA ASN A 99 1.67 -21.60 -3.34
C ASN A 99 1.43 -20.16 -2.89
N LEU A 100 2.49 -19.39 -2.68
CA LEU A 100 2.40 -17.96 -2.40
C LEU A 100 1.89 -17.22 -3.64
N ILE A 101 0.75 -16.56 -3.52
CA ILE A 101 0.08 -15.82 -4.62
C ILE A 101 -0.05 -14.32 -4.33
N GLY A 102 0.27 -13.90 -3.14
CA GLY A 102 0.28 -12.50 -2.72
C GLY A 102 1.02 -12.34 -1.41
N TYR A 103 1.55 -11.15 -1.17
CA TYR A 103 2.19 -10.83 0.10
C TYR A 103 2.02 -9.35 0.46
N SER A 104 2.17 -9.06 1.75
CA SER A 104 2.29 -7.71 2.29
C SER A 104 3.54 -7.59 3.16
N GLN A 105 4.22 -6.45 3.05
CA GLN A 105 5.29 -6.02 3.97
C GLN A 105 4.73 -4.87 4.78
N ASN A 106 4.62 -5.07 6.07
CA ASN A 106 3.98 -4.14 6.98
C ASN A 106 5.03 -3.59 7.94
N LYS A 107 5.09 -2.27 8.06
CA LYS A 107 5.94 -1.60 9.04
C LYS A 107 5.13 -1.30 10.28
N ILE A 108 5.64 -1.74 11.41
CA ILE A 108 5.00 -1.56 12.72
C ILE A 108 5.71 -0.44 13.46
N ASP A 109 4.95 0.54 13.92
CA ASP A 109 5.45 1.66 14.73
C ASP A 109 4.48 1.90 15.90
N ASP A 110 4.95 1.62 17.13
CA ASP A 110 4.13 1.62 18.34
C ASP A 110 2.83 0.79 18.12
N MET A 111 1.68 1.43 18.19
CA MET A 111 0.36 0.82 17.99
C MET A 111 -0.23 1.19 16.63
N THR A 112 0.61 1.33 15.61
CA THR A 112 0.19 1.60 14.23
C THR A 112 0.85 0.64 13.24
N CYS A 113 0.20 0.40 12.12
CA CYS A 113 0.72 -0.48 11.08
C CYS A 113 0.59 0.19 9.70
N GLU A 114 1.71 0.29 8.99
CA GLU A 114 1.73 0.74 7.60
C GLU A 114 1.84 -0.45 6.65
N TYR A 115 0.92 -0.54 5.70
CA TYR A 115 0.96 -1.50 4.59
C TYR A 115 1.92 -0.99 3.50
N SER A 116 3.22 -1.09 3.76
CA SER A 116 4.25 -0.43 2.94
C SER A 116 4.36 -1.01 1.53
N VAL A 117 4.25 -2.33 1.39
CA VAL A 117 4.29 -3.00 0.09
C VAL A 117 3.26 -4.11 0.04
N ILE A 118 2.43 -4.10 -1.00
CA ILE A 118 1.48 -5.18 -1.26
C ILE A 118 1.62 -5.62 -2.72
N LYS A 119 1.79 -6.90 -2.93
CA LYS A 119 1.88 -7.50 -4.26
C LYS A 119 0.97 -8.71 -4.37
N PHE A 120 0.31 -8.84 -5.51
CA PHE A 120 -0.50 -10.01 -5.87
C PHE A 120 -0.11 -10.52 -7.24
N HIS A 121 -0.05 -11.81 -7.39
CA HIS A 121 0.06 -12.45 -8.68
C HIS A 121 -1.27 -12.25 -9.46
N PRO A 122 -1.26 -11.59 -10.64
CA PRO A 122 -2.47 -11.14 -11.33
C PRO A 122 -3.48 -12.25 -11.63
N LYS A 123 -3.00 -13.44 -11.98
CA LYS A 123 -3.83 -14.62 -12.29
C LYS A 123 -4.80 -15.00 -11.16
N TYR A 124 -4.42 -14.75 -9.90
CA TYR A 124 -5.18 -15.17 -8.71
C TYR A 124 -6.07 -14.06 -8.12
N LEU A 125 -6.10 -12.88 -8.71
CA LEU A 125 -7.00 -11.81 -8.27
C LEU A 125 -8.49 -12.16 -8.45
N THR A 126 -8.80 -13.04 -9.40
CA THR A 126 -10.14 -13.60 -9.64
C THR A 126 -10.67 -14.40 -8.44
N TYR A 127 -9.80 -14.92 -7.59
CA TYR A 127 -10.14 -15.60 -6.33
C TYR A 127 -10.34 -14.64 -5.16
N TYR A 128 -10.37 -13.33 -5.40
CA TYR A 128 -10.53 -12.29 -4.36
C TYR A 128 -9.44 -12.32 -3.29
N SER A 129 -8.21 -12.69 -3.66
CA SER A 129 -7.04 -12.75 -2.78
C SER A 129 -6.78 -11.45 -2.04
N SER A 130 -6.97 -10.29 -2.68
CA SER A 130 -6.86 -8.97 -2.04
C SER A 130 -7.89 -8.74 -0.94
N TYR A 131 -9.13 -9.20 -1.14
CA TYR A 131 -10.18 -9.09 -0.10
C TYR A 131 -9.85 -9.95 1.13
N ALA A 132 -9.34 -11.16 0.91
CA ALA A 132 -8.91 -12.03 2.01
C ALA A 132 -7.77 -11.39 2.79
N LEU A 133 -6.73 -10.86 2.11
CA LEU A 133 -5.57 -10.26 2.77
C LEU A 133 -5.96 -9.05 3.62
N PHE A 134 -6.63 -8.06 3.03
CA PHE A 134 -6.99 -6.84 3.77
C PHE A 134 -7.92 -7.11 4.94
N TYR A 135 -8.91 -7.99 4.77
CA TYR A 135 -9.78 -8.39 5.87
C TYR A 135 -8.99 -9.05 7.01
N SER A 136 -8.12 -10.00 6.71
CA SER A 136 -7.31 -10.70 7.72
C SER A 136 -6.34 -9.77 8.44
N MET A 137 -5.66 -8.88 7.72
CA MET A 137 -4.75 -7.91 8.32
C MET A 137 -5.48 -6.87 9.19
N ASN A 138 -6.57 -6.27 8.67
CA ASN A 138 -7.36 -5.31 9.44
C ASN A 138 -7.89 -5.93 10.73
N ARG A 139 -8.45 -7.14 10.64
CA ARG A 139 -8.92 -7.88 11.81
C ARG A 139 -7.79 -8.12 12.82
N HIS A 140 -6.64 -8.59 12.34
CA HIS A 140 -5.50 -8.84 13.21
C HIS A 140 -5.04 -7.59 13.94
N TYR A 141 -4.82 -6.48 13.22
CA TYR A 141 -4.28 -5.27 13.83
C TYR A 141 -5.33 -4.51 14.65
N LEU A 142 -6.52 -4.28 14.10
CA LEU A 142 -7.51 -3.41 14.73
C LEU A 142 -8.36 -4.14 15.77
N ASN A 143 -8.87 -5.35 15.46
CA ASN A 143 -9.80 -6.05 16.35
C ASN A 143 -9.08 -6.91 17.41
N GLU A 144 -8.05 -7.64 17.01
CA GLU A 144 -7.39 -8.62 17.89
C GLU A 144 -6.26 -7.99 18.71
N ASN A 145 -5.55 -7.00 18.16
CA ASN A 145 -4.40 -6.37 18.81
C ASN A 145 -4.60 -4.88 19.17
N ASN A 146 -5.80 -4.33 18.95
CA ASN A 146 -6.19 -2.97 19.34
C ASN A 146 -5.23 -1.88 18.86
N TYR A 147 -4.71 -1.99 17.64
CA TYR A 147 -3.92 -0.94 17.03
C TYR A 147 -4.76 0.33 16.86
N LYS A 148 -4.14 1.49 17.01
CA LYS A 148 -4.80 2.80 16.86
C LYS A 148 -5.34 2.98 15.44
N TYR A 149 -4.54 2.59 14.46
CA TYR A 149 -4.94 2.56 13.05
C TYR A 149 -3.98 1.70 12.21
N VAL A 150 -4.46 1.31 11.05
CA VAL A 150 -3.64 0.83 9.94
C VAL A 150 -3.67 1.84 8.81
N ASN A 151 -2.60 1.94 8.00
CA ASN A 151 -2.54 2.89 6.89
C ASN A 151 -1.93 2.29 5.62
N ASP A 152 -2.33 2.82 4.46
CA ASP A 152 -1.81 2.47 3.13
C ASP A 152 -0.87 3.57 2.59
N GLY A 153 -0.27 4.32 3.49
CA GLY A 153 0.62 5.42 3.14
C GLY A 153 -0.08 6.72 2.79
N SER A 154 0.71 7.66 2.31
CA SER A 154 0.27 9.00 1.95
C SER A 154 -0.31 9.05 0.54
N ARG A 155 -1.02 10.15 0.26
CA ARG A 155 -1.46 10.49 -1.10
C ARG A 155 -0.31 10.34 -2.10
N SER A 156 -0.53 9.58 -3.17
CA SER A 156 0.40 9.56 -4.30
C SER A 156 0.40 10.90 -5.02
N ILE A 157 1.59 11.47 -5.22
CA ILE A 157 1.78 12.76 -5.92
C ILE A 157 2.18 12.53 -7.39
N SER A 158 2.93 11.46 -7.65
CA SER A 158 3.55 11.21 -8.95
C SER A 158 2.72 10.35 -9.91
N HIS A 159 1.79 9.57 -9.39
CA HIS A 159 0.93 8.68 -10.20
C HIS A 159 -0.38 8.39 -9.49
N GLU A 160 -1.43 8.14 -10.25
CA GLU A 160 -2.69 7.67 -9.68
C GLU A 160 -2.59 6.22 -9.25
N THR A 161 -3.02 5.92 -8.03
CA THR A 161 -3.15 4.56 -7.53
C THR A 161 -4.61 4.22 -7.27
N ASN A 162 -5.04 3.07 -7.76
CA ASN A 162 -6.39 2.60 -7.51
C ASN A 162 -6.57 1.97 -6.12
N ILE A 163 -5.45 1.66 -5.43
CA ILE A 163 -5.49 0.94 -4.15
C ILE A 163 -6.18 1.77 -3.05
N GLN A 164 -5.83 3.05 -2.93
CA GLN A 164 -6.42 3.91 -1.91
C GLN A 164 -7.93 4.08 -2.09
N SER A 165 -8.39 4.30 -3.32
CA SER A 165 -9.82 4.35 -3.65
C SER A 165 -10.52 3.01 -3.39
N TYR A 166 -9.85 1.90 -3.62
CA TYR A 166 -10.36 0.57 -3.31
C TYR A 166 -10.52 0.37 -1.80
N LEU A 167 -9.51 0.72 -1.00
CA LEU A 167 -9.56 0.61 0.46
C LEU A 167 -10.66 1.47 1.07
N ILE A 168 -10.78 2.73 0.63
CA ILE A 168 -11.84 3.63 1.09
C ILE A 168 -13.22 3.04 0.78
N ARG A 169 -13.46 2.57 -0.45
CA ARG A 169 -14.78 2.08 -0.86
C ARG A 169 -15.15 0.70 -0.31
N LYS A 170 -14.16 -0.16 0.00
CA LYS A 170 -14.39 -1.57 0.34
C LYS A 170 -14.10 -1.90 1.80
N PHE A 171 -13.13 -1.22 2.39
CA PHE A 171 -12.64 -1.51 3.74
C PHE A 171 -12.80 -0.34 4.70
N GLN A 172 -13.60 0.67 4.34
CA GLN A 172 -13.94 1.84 5.15
C GLN A 172 -12.71 2.62 5.64
N PHE A 173 -11.64 2.61 4.85
CA PHE A 173 -10.53 3.54 5.06
C PHE A 173 -11.02 4.96 4.81
N ARG A 174 -10.39 5.92 5.45
CA ARG A 174 -10.66 7.35 5.30
C ARG A 174 -9.39 8.14 5.05
N LYS A 175 -9.56 9.36 4.57
CA LYS A 175 -8.46 10.32 4.46
C LYS A 175 -8.18 10.95 5.81
N SER A 176 -6.96 10.86 6.27
CA SER A 176 -6.44 11.57 7.42
C SER A 176 -5.63 12.76 6.92
N PHE A 177 -6.25 13.94 6.95
CA PHE A 177 -5.63 15.15 6.40
C PHE A 177 -4.49 15.65 7.26
N CYS A 178 -3.46 16.21 6.62
CA CYS A 178 -2.31 16.80 7.28
C CYS A 178 -1.66 17.88 6.42
N LYS A 179 -0.74 18.64 7.00
CA LYS A 179 0.06 19.65 6.31
C LYS A 179 1.36 19.01 5.79
N LEU A 180 1.57 19.08 4.47
CA LEU A 180 2.84 18.71 3.86
C LEU A 180 3.80 19.89 3.92
N HIS A 181 5.01 19.65 4.42
CA HIS A 181 6.14 20.59 4.37
C HIS A 181 7.17 20.00 3.41
N ILE A 182 7.59 20.80 2.44
CA ILE A 182 8.61 20.43 1.46
C ILE A 182 9.77 21.39 1.64
N GLU A 183 10.93 20.84 2.00
CA GLU A 183 12.17 21.56 2.09
C GLU A 183 13.09 21.11 0.95
N TYR A 184 13.59 22.06 0.21
CA TYR A 184 14.52 21.80 -0.88
C TYR A 184 15.95 22.23 -0.47
N SER A 185 16.94 21.50 -0.94
CA SER A 185 18.33 21.97 -0.84
C SER A 185 18.49 23.34 -1.54
N THR A 186 19.38 24.17 -1.03
CA THR A 186 19.57 25.55 -1.53
C THR A 186 19.67 25.66 -3.06
N PRO A 187 20.46 24.81 -3.77
CA PRO A 187 20.54 24.88 -5.23
C PRO A 187 19.18 24.61 -5.92
N ILE A 188 18.42 23.63 -5.41
CA ILE A 188 17.09 23.29 -5.96
C ILE A 188 16.09 24.40 -5.67
N GLN A 189 16.14 25.00 -4.50
CA GLN A 189 15.27 26.12 -4.13
C GLN A 189 15.51 27.32 -5.05
N LEU A 190 16.76 27.64 -5.35
CA LEU A 190 17.12 28.70 -6.29
C LEU A 190 16.59 28.38 -7.70
N LEU A 191 16.78 27.18 -8.17
CA LEU A 191 16.27 26.69 -9.45
C LEU A 191 14.75 26.83 -9.55
N ILE A 192 14.03 26.39 -8.52
CA ILE A 192 12.57 26.53 -8.45
C ILE A 192 12.16 27.98 -8.50
N TYR A 193 12.82 28.85 -7.74
CA TYR A 193 12.53 30.29 -7.74
C TYR A 193 12.68 30.90 -9.12
N LEU A 194 13.76 30.56 -9.86
CA LEU A 194 14.02 31.02 -11.22
C LEU A 194 13.00 30.49 -12.25
N LEU A 195 12.58 29.21 -12.10
CA LEU A 195 11.68 28.56 -13.06
C LEU A 195 10.19 28.77 -12.75
N TYR A 196 9.82 29.13 -11.52
CA TYR A 196 8.43 29.31 -11.12
C TYR A 196 7.65 30.30 -11.99
N PRO A 197 8.21 31.49 -12.38
CA PRO A 197 7.50 32.45 -13.25
C PRO A 197 7.13 31.87 -14.62
N ILE A 198 7.95 30.94 -15.15
CA ILE A 198 7.77 30.33 -16.48
C ILE A 198 7.14 28.94 -16.45
N LYS A 199 6.67 28.49 -15.28
CA LYS A 199 6.08 27.16 -15.11
C LYS A 199 4.97 26.85 -16.13
N GLY A 200 4.12 27.83 -16.45
CA GLY A 200 3.03 27.68 -17.41
C GLY A 200 3.51 27.36 -18.84
N MET A 201 4.69 27.87 -19.25
CA MET A 201 5.31 27.48 -20.52
C MET A 201 5.89 26.07 -20.46
N LEU A 202 6.56 25.71 -19.37
CA LEU A 202 7.17 24.40 -19.21
C LEU A 202 6.13 23.26 -19.24
N PHE A 203 4.97 23.46 -18.63
CA PHE A 203 3.88 22.46 -18.66
C PHE A 203 3.25 22.28 -20.05
N LYS A 204 3.22 23.32 -20.91
CA LYS A 204 2.73 23.19 -22.28
C LYS A 204 3.60 22.29 -23.15
N TYR A 205 4.92 22.28 -22.92
CA TYR A 205 5.85 21.42 -23.67
C TYR A 205 5.83 19.96 -23.23
N GLN A 206 5.43 19.63 -21.99
CA GLN A 206 5.34 18.24 -21.51
C GLN A 206 4.19 17.43 -22.14
N HIS A 207 3.17 18.10 -22.68
CA HIS A 207 2.05 17.44 -23.36
C HIS A 207 2.24 17.27 -24.87
N GLN A 208 3.42 17.65 -25.41
CA GLN A 208 3.76 17.51 -26.84
C GLN A 208 4.88 16.47 -27.09
N LEU A 209 5.39 15.82 -26.07
CA LEU A 209 6.33 14.68 -26.12
C LEU A 209 5.64 13.41 -25.59
#